data_9498983b78ae9716e4056b3ae01d31d4
#
_entry.id   9498983b78ae9716e4056b3ae01d31d4
#
_cell.length_a   1.000
_cell.length_b   1.000
_cell.length_c   1.000
_cell.angle_alpha   90.00
_cell.angle_beta   90.00
_cell.angle_gamma   90.00
#
_symmetry.space_group_name_H-M   'P 1'
#
loop_
_entity.id
_entity.type
_entity.pdbx_description
1 polymer ?
#
loop_
_entity_poly.entity_id
_entity_poly.type
_entity_poly.pdbx_seq_one_letter_code
_entity_poly.pdbx_strand_id
1 'polypeptide(L)'
;LAAAQARLAGEHPAEHVAVLERLVIRDFVLIERADVGFEPHLNVLTGETGAGKSLLVQAVDLLTGGRADADVVREGAKAAVVEGEFRPSARAMQRVRPLLESWGVEAGGGEIIVRREIQPGGKSRALVNHSAVTRTALRELCGELADLHGQHEHQSLLRPEAGIETLDRLGRLDDDLAAYARALEAHRSAATSLAERERSLADGEAHREAMELAARDLDEARLVPGEDETLRLDAARLGHADRLRELVEQALGRLSEGDGAAAGSIAEAARTLGQAAALDPALD
;
A
#
# COMPACT_ATOMS: atom_id res chain seq x y z
N LEU A 1 2.43 15.60 -45.32
CA LEU A 1 2.51 17.00 -44.92
C LEU A 1 1.30 17.84 -45.35
N ALA A 2 0.88 17.82 -46.62
CA ALA A 2 -0.26 18.57 -47.12
C ALA A 2 -1.60 18.17 -46.47
N ALA A 3 -1.83 16.91 -46.19
CA ALA A 3 -3.01 16.42 -45.49
C ALA A 3 -3.04 16.81 -43.98
N ALA A 4 -1.86 16.97 -43.36
CA ALA A 4 -1.73 17.48 -41.98
C ALA A 4 -1.98 18.99 -41.91
N GLN A 5 -1.52 19.75 -42.93
CA GLN A 5 -1.75 21.18 -43.00
C GLN A 5 -3.23 21.54 -43.27
N ALA A 6 -3.94 20.73 -44.04
CA ALA A 6 -5.39 20.91 -44.30
C ALA A 6 -6.26 20.62 -43.04
N ARG A 7 -5.78 19.76 -42.13
CA ARG A 7 -6.48 19.49 -40.88
C ARG A 7 -6.27 20.58 -39.83
N LEU A 8 -5.14 21.30 -39.86
CA LEU A 8 -4.83 22.41 -38.96
C LEU A 8 -5.63 23.70 -39.28
N ALA A 9 -6.19 23.82 -40.47
CA ALA A 9 -6.89 25.03 -40.93
C ALA A 9 -8.41 25.06 -40.59
N GLY A 10 -8.98 24.02 -40.02
CA GLY A 10 -10.44 23.84 -39.93
C GLY A 10 -11.07 23.78 -38.54
N GLU A 11 -10.31 23.78 -37.43
CA GLU A 11 -10.93 23.69 -36.14
C GLU A 11 -10.22 24.62 -35.12
N HIS A 12 -11.01 25.47 -34.48
CA HIS A 12 -10.55 26.39 -33.45
C HIS A 12 -10.02 25.57 -32.23
N PRO A 13 -8.84 25.94 -31.66
CA PRO A 13 -8.29 25.31 -30.48
C PRO A 13 -9.14 25.50 -29.21
N ALA A 14 -10.26 26.22 -29.33
CA ALA A 14 -11.14 26.56 -28.20
C ALA A 14 -11.92 25.38 -27.58
N GLU A 15 -12.06 24.24 -28.29
CA GLU A 15 -12.82 23.10 -27.75
C GLU A 15 -12.06 22.27 -26.70
N HIS A 16 -10.79 22.54 -26.45
CA HIS A 16 -9.92 21.68 -25.64
C HIS A 16 -9.41 22.30 -24.34
N VAL A 17 -9.69 23.56 -24.06
CA VAL A 17 -9.09 24.30 -22.96
C VAL A 17 -10.15 24.69 -21.93
N ALA A 18 -9.81 24.62 -20.65
CA ALA A 18 -10.59 25.27 -19.59
C ALA A 18 -10.41 26.79 -19.73
N VAL A 19 -11.48 27.52 -19.53
CA VAL A 19 -11.45 29.00 -19.52
C VAL A 19 -11.48 29.46 -18.07
N LEU A 20 -10.53 30.31 -17.69
CA LEU A 20 -10.63 31.11 -16.46
C LEU A 20 -11.64 32.22 -16.76
N GLU A 21 -12.83 32.14 -16.17
CA GLU A 21 -13.91 33.12 -16.40
C GLU A 21 -13.81 34.31 -15.47
N ARG A 22 -13.31 34.10 -14.24
CA ARG A 22 -13.23 35.15 -13.24
C ARG A 22 -12.06 34.94 -12.31
N LEU A 23 -11.39 36.05 -11.93
CA LEU A 23 -10.33 36.08 -10.95
C LEU A 23 -10.64 37.14 -9.89
N VAL A 24 -10.80 36.72 -8.66
CA VAL A 24 -11.01 37.59 -7.51
C VAL A 24 -9.77 37.60 -6.64
N ILE A 25 -9.24 38.77 -6.35
CA ILE A 25 -8.06 38.97 -5.52
C ILE A 25 -8.42 39.90 -4.35
N ARG A 26 -7.98 39.56 -3.14
CA ARG A 26 -8.17 40.40 -1.94
C ARG A 26 -6.91 40.41 -1.11
N ASP A 27 -6.51 41.60 -0.66
CA ASP A 27 -5.40 41.84 0.25
C ASP A 27 -4.07 41.18 -0.19
N PHE A 28 -3.78 41.25 -1.49
CA PHE A 28 -2.64 40.62 -2.12
C PHE A 28 -1.61 41.67 -2.55
N VAL A 29 -0.47 41.74 -1.86
CA VAL A 29 0.61 42.73 -2.07
C VAL A 29 0.04 44.16 -2.05
N LEU A 30 -0.03 44.80 -3.19
CA LEU A 30 -0.57 46.17 -3.35
C LEU A 30 -2.07 46.18 -3.70
N ILE A 31 -2.63 45.03 -4.03
CA ILE A 31 -4.04 44.92 -4.43
C ILE A 31 -4.90 44.76 -3.18
N GLU A 32 -5.72 45.74 -2.87
CA GLU A 32 -6.72 45.62 -1.82
C GLU A 32 -7.87 44.71 -2.27
N ARG A 33 -8.41 45.01 -3.46
CA ARG A 33 -9.45 44.21 -4.09
C ARG A 33 -9.38 44.38 -5.61
N ALA A 34 -9.43 43.26 -6.30
CA ALA A 34 -9.63 43.19 -7.75
C ALA A 34 -10.65 42.08 -8.05
N ASP A 35 -11.46 42.34 -9.07
CA ASP A 35 -12.45 41.40 -9.60
C ASP A 35 -12.39 41.53 -11.11
N VAL A 36 -11.84 40.51 -11.78
CA VAL A 36 -11.50 40.54 -13.20
C VAL A 36 -12.26 39.40 -13.90
N GLY A 37 -13.15 39.78 -14.80
CA GLY A 37 -13.79 38.83 -15.72
C GLY A 37 -12.96 38.64 -16.97
N PHE A 38 -12.93 37.43 -17.49
CA PHE A 38 -12.29 37.08 -18.75
C PHE A 38 -13.30 36.60 -19.76
N GLU A 39 -13.12 37.05 -20.98
CA GLU A 39 -13.93 36.56 -22.13
C GLU A 39 -13.29 35.29 -22.73
N PRO A 40 -14.05 34.47 -23.44
CA PRO A 40 -13.48 33.38 -24.21
C PRO A 40 -12.43 33.89 -25.22
N HIS A 41 -11.43 33.05 -25.54
CA HIS A 41 -10.33 33.32 -26.46
C HIS A 41 -9.24 34.25 -25.92
N LEU A 42 -8.91 35.34 -26.58
CA LEU A 42 -7.75 36.19 -26.24
C LEU A 42 -8.17 37.34 -25.33
N ASN A 43 -7.54 37.41 -24.16
CA ASN A 43 -7.62 38.54 -23.25
C ASN A 43 -6.27 39.24 -23.19
N VAL A 44 -6.22 40.54 -23.40
CA VAL A 44 -4.99 41.33 -23.43
C VAL A 44 -4.93 42.28 -22.24
N LEU A 45 -3.96 42.09 -21.37
CA LEU A 45 -3.73 42.95 -20.22
C LEU A 45 -2.66 43.99 -20.58
N THR A 46 -3.05 45.25 -20.67
CA THR A 46 -2.15 46.38 -20.98
C THR A 46 -2.02 47.31 -19.77
N GLY A 47 -0.94 48.04 -19.70
CA GLY A 47 -0.69 49.03 -18.63
C GLY A 47 0.80 49.34 -18.48
N GLU A 48 1.13 50.38 -17.72
CA GLU A 48 2.53 50.73 -17.45
C GLU A 48 3.24 49.65 -16.64
N THR A 49 4.58 49.56 -16.81
CA THR A 49 5.42 48.63 -16.09
C THR A 49 5.46 48.96 -14.61
N GLY A 50 5.11 48.04 -13.77
CA GLY A 50 5.48 48.12 -12.36
C GLY A 50 4.53 47.48 -11.35
N ALA A 51 3.23 47.66 -11.38
CA ALA A 51 2.46 47.23 -10.24
C ALA A 51 1.28 46.26 -10.50
N GLY A 52 0.55 46.38 -11.61
CA GLY A 52 -0.70 45.66 -11.76
C GLY A 52 -0.55 44.30 -12.49
N LYS A 53 0.10 44.31 -13.65
CA LYS A 53 0.17 43.12 -14.54
C LYS A 53 0.90 41.95 -13.90
N SER A 54 2.09 42.22 -13.34
CA SER A 54 2.91 41.19 -12.70
C SER A 54 2.24 40.61 -11.48
N LEU A 55 1.49 41.43 -10.72
CA LEU A 55 0.72 40.95 -9.55
C LEU A 55 -0.46 40.06 -9.98
N LEU A 56 -1.12 40.37 -11.11
CA LEU A 56 -2.15 39.48 -11.64
C LEU A 56 -1.57 38.12 -12.07
N VAL A 57 -0.45 38.12 -12.79
CA VAL A 57 0.23 36.86 -13.17
C VAL A 57 0.68 36.09 -11.92
N GLN A 58 1.24 36.79 -10.92
CA GLN A 58 1.63 36.15 -9.65
C GLN A 58 0.44 35.59 -8.89
N ALA A 59 -0.72 36.26 -8.93
CA ALA A 59 -1.95 35.75 -8.32
C ALA A 59 -2.44 34.47 -9.04
N VAL A 60 -2.36 34.42 -10.37
CA VAL A 60 -2.70 33.23 -11.15
C VAL A 60 -1.71 32.09 -10.87
N ASP A 61 -0.39 32.37 -10.79
CA ASP A 61 0.60 31.36 -10.39
C ASP A 61 0.29 30.78 -9.01
N LEU A 62 -0.01 31.65 -8.05
CA LEU A 62 -0.41 31.22 -6.72
C LEU A 62 -1.65 30.31 -6.76
N LEU A 63 -2.65 30.70 -7.57
CA LEU A 63 -3.89 29.96 -7.74
C LEU A 63 -3.65 28.55 -8.33
N THR A 64 -2.70 28.41 -9.24
CA THR A 64 -2.33 27.14 -9.87
C THR A 64 -1.36 26.27 -9.05
N GLY A 65 -1.10 26.64 -7.79
CA GLY A 65 -0.31 25.86 -6.87
C GLY A 65 1.15 26.32 -6.72
N GLY A 66 1.46 27.53 -7.17
CA GLY A 66 2.72 28.21 -6.92
C GLY A 66 3.05 28.35 -5.43
N ARG A 67 4.31 28.69 -5.12
CA ARG A 67 4.73 28.93 -3.73
C ARG A 67 4.07 30.22 -3.21
N ALA A 68 3.62 30.15 -1.96
CA ALA A 68 3.06 31.29 -1.25
C ALA A 68 4.07 31.70 -0.17
N ASP A 69 4.66 32.87 -0.31
CA ASP A 69 5.48 33.48 0.73
C ASP A 69 4.61 34.43 1.58
N ALA A 70 5.02 34.72 2.81
CA ALA A 70 4.24 35.55 3.74
C ALA A 70 4.14 37.00 3.26
N ASP A 71 5.08 37.45 2.43
CA ASP A 71 5.19 38.81 1.89
C ASP A 71 4.10 39.13 0.84
N VAL A 72 3.39 38.15 0.34
CA VAL A 72 2.23 38.38 -0.54
C VAL A 72 1.00 38.90 0.21
N VAL A 73 0.98 38.85 1.54
CA VAL A 73 -0.11 39.39 2.34
C VAL A 73 0.04 40.88 2.51
N ARG A 74 -0.97 41.66 2.13
CA ARG A 74 -0.98 43.12 2.28
C ARG A 74 -0.75 43.50 3.74
N GLU A 75 0.04 44.52 3.98
CA GLU A 75 0.32 45.01 5.33
C GLU A 75 -0.96 45.37 6.09
N GLY A 76 -1.10 44.85 7.30
CA GLY A 76 -2.28 45.03 8.15
C GLY A 76 -3.44 44.09 7.83
N ALA A 77 -3.38 43.28 6.76
CA ALA A 77 -4.43 42.33 6.43
C ALA A 77 -4.28 41.00 7.20
N LYS A 78 -5.42 40.32 7.41
CA LYS A 78 -5.45 39.03 8.08
C LYS A 78 -5.02 37.88 7.19
N ALA A 79 -5.29 37.97 5.89
CA ALA A 79 -4.91 36.97 4.88
C ALA A 79 -5.02 37.58 3.48
N ALA A 80 -4.14 37.14 2.57
CA ALA A 80 -4.35 37.34 1.14
C ALA A 80 -5.23 36.21 0.60
N VAL A 81 -6.17 36.54 -0.29
CA VAL A 81 -7.07 35.58 -0.91
C VAL A 81 -7.04 35.76 -2.42
N VAL A 82 -6.83 34.66 -3.14
CA VAL A 82 -6.98 34.58 -4.59
C VAL A 82 -7.97 33.47 -4.91
N GLU A 83 -8.97 33.79 -5.72
CA GLU A 83 -10.02 32.85 -6.14
C GLU A 83 -10.22 32.94 -7.64
N GLY A 84 -10.29 31.80 -8.30
CA GLY A 84 -10.51 31.67 -9.74
C GLY A 84 -11.65 30.74 -10.04
N GLU A 85 -12.54 31.18 -10.94
CA GLU A 85 -13.65 30.40 -11.46
C GLU A 85 -13.26 29.87 -12.84
N PHE A 86 -13.12 28.55 -12.98
CA PHE A 86 -12.76 27.87 -14.22
C PHE A 86 -13.99 27.18 -14.81
N ARG A 87 -14.16 27.28 -16.12
CA ARG A 87 -15.10 26.47 -16.89
C ARG A 87 -14.35 25.52 -17.79
N PRO A 88 -14.14 24.27 -17.36
CA PRO A 88 -13.50 23.26 -18.19
C PRO A 88 -14.37 22.88 -19.39
N SER A 89 -13.76 22.63 -20.53
CA SER A 89 -14.43 21.96 -21.64
C SER A 89 -14.89 20.56 -21.23
N ALA A 90 -15.82 19.97 -21.96
CA ALA A 90 -16.29 18.59 -21.70
C ALA A 90 -15.13 17.59 -21.63
N ARG A 91 -14.11 17.76 -22.49
CA ARG A 91 -12.91 16.92 -22.53
C ARG A 91 -11.97 17.17 -21.33
N ALA A 92 -11.77 18.42 -20.93
CA ALA A 92 -11.02 18.73 -19.72
C ALA A 92 -11.71 18.17 -18.48
N MET A 93 -13.03 18.28 -18.42
CA MET A 93 -13.84 17.73 -17.32
C MET A 93 -13.73 16.20 -17.21
N GLN A 94 -13.59 15.46 -18.32
CA GLN A 94 -13.36 14.01 -18.27
C GLN A 94 -12.05 13.64 -17.56
N ARG A 95 -11.01 14.48 -17.69
CA ARG A 95 -9.73 14.26 -16.99
C ARG A 95 -9.76 14.75 -15.55
N VAL A 96 -10.44 15.84 -15.29
CA VAL A 96 -10.54 16.47 -13.97
C VAL A 96 -11.46 15.72 -13.00
N ARG A 97 -12.56 15.17 -13.50
CA ARG A 97 -13.57 14.47 -12.68
C ARG A 97 -12.98 13.33 -11.84
N PRO A 98 -12.17 12.40 -12.35
CA PRO A 98 -11.56 11.34 -11.56
C PRO A 98 -10.66 11.89 -10.44
N LEU A 99 -9.96 13.01 -10.67
CA LEU A 99 -9.13 13.65 -9.65
C LEU A 99 -10.00 14.19 -8.51
N LEU A 100 -11.06 14.93 -8.84
CA LEU A 100 -12.00 15.46 -7.84
C LEU A 100 -12.64 14.34 -7.02
N GLU A 101 -13.10 13.28 -7.68
CA GLU A 101 -13.70 12.11 -7.01
C GLU A 101 -12.72 11.43 -6.06
N SER A 102 -11.45 11.29 -6.46
CA SER A 102 -10.42 10.67 -5.61
C SER A 102 -10.12 11.47 -4.34
N TRP A 103 -10.42 12.78 -4.33
CA TRP A 103 -10.26 13.68 -3.18
C TRP A 103 -11.59 13.91 -2.42
N GLY A 104 -12.68 13.29 -2.84
CA GLY A 104 -14.00 13.49 -2.25
C GLY A 104 -14.55 14.89 -2.51
N VAL A 105 -14.13 15.55 -3.60
CA VAL A 105 -14.59 16.89 -3.99
C VAL A 105 -15.69 16.73 -5.03
N GLU A 106 -16.86 17.32 -4.78
CA GLU A 106 -17.94 17.30 -5.75
C GLU A 106 -17.59 18.16 -6.97
N ALA A 107 -17.72 17.56 -8.14
CA ALA A 107 -17.62 18.26 -9.41
C ALA A 107 -18.91 19.03 -9.69
N GLY A 108 -19.14 20.17 -9.08
CA GLY A 108 -20.35 21.00 -9.22
C GLY A 108 -20.98 21.05 -10.63
N GLY A 109 -21.80 22.03 -10.96
CA GLY A 109 -22.53 22.13 -12.23
C GLY A 109 -21.71 22.39 -13.50
N GLY A 110 -20.42 21.99 -13.53
CA GLY A 110 -19.52 22.20 -14.66
C GLY A 110 -18.50 23.32 -14.45
N GLU A 111 -18.56 23.99 -13.32
CA GLU A 111 -17.61 25.01 -12.90
C GLU A 111 -16.69 24.44 -11.82
N ILE A 112 -15.44 24.91 -11.79
CA ILE A 112 -14.45 24.56 -10.77
C ILE A 112 -13.97 25.87 -10.14
N ILE A 113 -14.23 26.01 -8.84
CA ILE A 113 -13.78 27.15 -8.06
C ILE A 113 -12.50 26.74 -7.33
N VAL A 114 -11.41 27.43 -7.63
CA VAL A 114 -10.12 27.26 -6.94
C VAL A 114 -9.87 28.47 -6.07
N ARG A 115 -9.52 28.28 -4.81
CA ARG A 115 -9.22 29.34 -3.87
C ARG A 115 -7.95 29.08 -3.08
N ARG A 116 -7.14 30.11 -2.95
CA ARG A 116 -5.93 30.12 -2.10
C ARG A 116 -6.05 31.22 -1.04
N GLU A 117 -5.76 30.83 0.20
CA GLU A 117 -5.66 31.74 1.33
C GLU A 117 -4.27 31.66 1.93
N ILE A 118 -3.62 32.80 2.12
CA ILE A 118 -2.29 32.90 2.71
C ILE A 118 -2.36 33.83 3.93
N GLN A 119 -1.83 33.37 5.05
CA GLN A 119 -1.76 34.14 6.29
C GLN A 119 -0.38 34.81 6.44
N PRO A 120 -0.26 35.92 7.19
CA PRO A 120 0.99 36.61 7.42
C PRO A 120 2.11 35.74 8.01
N GLY A 121 1.76 34.63 8.69
CA GLY A 121 2.71 33.63 9.18
C GLY A 121 3.15 32.59 8.15
N GLY A 122 2.83 32.78 6.87
CA GLY A 122 3.22 31.86 5.78
C GLY A 122 2.36 30.58 5.69
N LYS A 123 1.40 30.39 6.58
CA LYS A 123 0.42 29.28 6.46
C LYS A 123 -0.47 29.54 5.25
N SER A 124 -0.58 28.53 4.40
CA SER A 124 -1.36 28.59 3.16
C SER A 124 -2.39 27.47 3.12
N ARG A 125 -3.60 27.80 2.67
CA ARG A 125 -4.72 26.87 2.48
C ARG A 125 -5.16 26.89 1.03
N ALA A 126 -5.40 25.71 0.47
CA ALA A 126 -5.97 25.55 -0.85
C ALA A 126 -7.37 24.90 -0.75
N LEU A 127 -8.31 25.41 -1.50
CA LEU A 127 -9.67 24.86 -1.58
C LEU A 127 -10.05 24.69 -3.05
N VAL A 128 -10.77 23.62 -3.34
CA VAL A 128 -11.42 23.35 -4.61
C VAL A 128 -12.89 23.06 -4.33
N ASN A 129 -13.79 23.80 -4.95
CA ASN A 129 -15.24 23.73 -4.68
C ASN A 129 -15.53 23.70 -3.17
N HIS A 130 -14.90 24.64 -2.43
CA HIS A 130 -14.99 24.80 -0.96
C HIS A 130 -14.36 23.65 -0.13
N SER A 131 -13.90 22.56 -0.72
CA SER A 131 -13.23 21.46 -0.05
C SER A 131 -11.72 21.74 0.07
N ALA A 132 -11.13 21.50 1.24
CA ALA A 132 -9.69 21.68 1.44
C ALA A 132 -8.89 20.59 0.71
N VAL A 133 -7.91 21.01 -0.07
CA VAL A 133 -7.01 20.10 -0.80
C VAL A 133 -5.55 20.40 -0.48
N THR A 134 -4.66 19.44 -0.78
CA THR A 134 -3.22 19.65 -0.68
C THR A 134 -2.72 20.54 -1.83
N ARG A 135 -1.57 21.18 -1.65
CA ARG A 135 -0.93 21.95 -2.74
C ARG A 135 -0.57 21.06 -3.93
N THR A 136 -0.21 19.80 -3.69
CA THR A 136 0.11 18.84 -4.74
C THR A 136 -1.14 18.51 -5.57
N ALA A 137 -2.26 18.20 -4.91
CA ALA A 137 -3.54 17.98 -5.56
C ALA A 137 -3.99 19.21 -6.36
N LEU A 138 -3.86 20.41 -5.78
CA LEU A 138 -4.16 21.65 -6.50
C LEU A 138 -3.33 21.81 -7.76
N ARG A 139 -2.02 21.54 -7.69
CA ARG A 139 -1.11 21.63 -8.86
C ARG A 139 -1.47 20.62 -9.93
N GLU A 140 -1.83 19.42 -9.54
CA GLU A 140 -2.29 18.35 -10.45
C GLU A 140 -3.57 18.76 -11.18
N LEU A 141 -4.56 19.25 -10.46
CA LEU A 141 -5.82 19.77 -11.01
C LEU A 141 -5.56 20.92 -11.98
N CYS A 142 -4.79 21.93 -11.54
CA CYS A 142 -4.56 23.13 -12.33
C CYS A 142 -3.70 22.85 -13.56
N GLY A 143 -2.86 21.81 -13.56
CA GLY A 143 -2.15 21.34 -14.75
C GLY A 143 -3.08 20.87 -15.88
N GLU A 144 -4.34 20.49 -15.56
CA GLU A 144 -5.37 20.15 -16.53
C GLU A 144 -6.25 21.35 -16.92
N LEU A 145 -6.25 22.42 -16.10
CA LEU A 145 -7.10 23.60 -16.30
C LEU A 145 -6.38 24.76 -16.96
N ALA A 146 -5.08 24.98 -16.68
CA ALA A 146 -4.35 26.12 -17.15
C ALA A 146 -2.86 25.80 -17.32
N ASP A 147 -2.25 26.36 -18.34
CA ASP A 147 -0.81 26.32 -18.55
C ASP A 147 -0.26 27.76 -18.50
N LEU A 148 0.73 27.99 -17.64
CA LEU A 148 1.36 29.29 -17.45
C LEU A 148 2.73 29.30 -18.12
N HIS A 149 2.94 30.26 -19.01
CA HIS A 149 4.22 30.48 -19.66
C HIS A 149 4.82 31.80 -19.18
N GLY A 150 5.73 31.75 -18.22
CA GLY A 150 6.40 32.90 -17.61
C GLY A 150 7.93 32.82 -17.62
N GLN A 151 8.61 33.87 -17.17
CA GLN A 151 10.07 33.93 -17.14
C GLN A 151 10.73 32.93 -16.18
N HIS A 152 10.00 32.36 -15.25
CA HIS A 152 10.53 31.49 -14.18
C HIS A 152 9.79 30.16 -14.06
N GLU A 153 9.04 29.74 -15.08
CA GLU A 153 8.09 28.67 -14.88
C GLU A 153 8.30 27.41 -15.70
N HIS A 154 7.81 26.37 -15.08
CA HIS A 154 7.83 24.99 -15.53
C HIS A 154 7.15 24.87 -16.88
N GLN A 155 7.94 24.90 -17.91
CA GLN A 155 7.47 24.59 -19.26
C GLN A 155 6.98 23.14 -19.22
N SER A 156 5.68 22.94 -19.31
CA SER A 156 5.08 21.60 -19.48
C SER A 156 5.75 20.83 -20.63
N LEU A 157 6.15 21.57 -21.67
CA LEU A 157 6.90 21.06 -22.83
C LEU A 157 8.33 20.57 -22.52
N LEU A 158 8.93 20.90 -21.36
CA LEU A 158 10.25 20.37 -20.97
C LEU A 158 10.19 18.99 -20.32
N ARG A 159 9.01 18.49 -20.00
CA ARG A 159 8.88 17.11 -19.58
C ARG A 159 9.09 16.18 -20.77
N PRO A 160 9.94 15.14 -20.68
CA PRO A 160 10.20 14.22 -21.78
C PRO A 160 8.92 13.63 -22.41
N GLU A 161 7.89 13.42 -21.58
CA GLU A 161 6.62 12.83 -21.96
C GLU A 161 5.70 13.83 -22.71
N ALA A 162 5.83 15.13 -22.43
CA ALA A 162 4.95 16.16 -23.00
C ALA A 162 5.02 16.26 -24.52
N GLY A 163 6.18 15.94 -25.12
CA GLY A 163 6.34 15.88 -26.56
C GLY A 163 5.45 14.79 -27.20
N ILE A 164 5.41 13.61 -26.60
CA ILE A 164 4.58 12.50 -27.06
C ILE A 164 3.10 12.84 -26.86
N GLU A 165 2.71 13.33 -25.68
CA GLU A 165 1.34 13.74 -25.40
C GLU A 165 0.85 14.82 -26.39
N THR A 166 1.70 15.75 -26.75
CA THR A 166 1.38 16.81 -27.73
C THR A 166 1.18 16.22 -29.11
N LEU A 167 2.02 15.28 -29.54
CA LEU A 167 1.89 14.60 -30.82
C LEU A 167 0.62 13.74 -30.87
N ASP A 168 0.30 13.02 -29.80
CA ASP A 168 -0.89 12.21 -29.70
C ASP A 168 -2.16 13.08 -29.78
N ARG A 169 -2.17 14.24 -29.11
CA ARG A 169 -3.25 15.23 -29.19
C ARG A 169 -3.40 15.80 -30.60
N LEU A 170 -2.28 16.18 -31.25
CA LEU A 170 -2.31 16.66 -32.63
C LEU A 170 -2.77 15.58 -33.60
N GLY A 171 -2.40 14.33 -33.37
CA GLY A 171 -2.81 13.17 -34.13
C GLY A 171 -4.26 12.74 -33.89
N ARG A 172 -4.91 13.26 -32.83
CA ARG A 172 -6.24 12.80 -32.37
C ARG A 172 -6.28 11.30 -32.11
N LEU A 173 -5.25 10.79 -31.42
CA LEU A 173 -5.04 9.36 -31.20
C LEU A 173 -5.71 8.86 -29.91
N ASP A 174 -6.67 9.58 -29.34
CA ASP A 174 -7.29 9.23 -28.05
C ASP A 174 -7.95 7.85 -28.06
N ASP A 175 -8.66 7.52 -29.15
CA ASP A 175 -9.33 6.21 -29.29
C ASP A 175 -8.30 5.09 -29.46
N ASP A 176 -7.24 5.33 -30.23
CA ASP A 176 -6.15 4.38 -30.42
C ASP A 176 -5.35 4.17 -29.12
N LEU A 177 -5.06 5.23 -28.37
CA LEU A 177 -4.43 5.18 -27.06
C LEU A 177 -5.30 4.41 -26.03
N ALA A 178 -6.60 4.64 -26.04
CA ALA A 178 -7.52 3.91 -25.19
C ALA A 178 -7.58 2.42 -25.58
N ALA A 179 -7.56 2.10 -26.87
CA ALA A 179 -7.52 0.73 -27.35
C ALA A 179 -6.20 0.04 -26.99
N TYR A 180 -5.08 0.74 -27.16
CA TYR A 180 -3.75 0.26 -26.75
C TYR A 180 -3.67 0.02 -25.24
N ALA A 181 -4.15 0.95 -24.43
CA ALA A 181 -4.15 0.81 -22.97
C ALA A 181 -4.94 -0.44 -22.52
N ARG A 182 -6.12 -0.67 -23.11
CA ARG A 182 -6.93 -1.88 -22.84
C ARG A 182 -6.19 -3.16 -23.24
N ALA A 183 -5.56 -3.17 -24.42
CA ALA A 183 -4.82 -4.34 -24.89
C ALA A 183 -3.58 -4.63 -24.03
N LEU A 184 -2.87 -3.58 -23.63
CA LEU A 184 -1.71 -3.68 -22.74
C LEU A 184 -2.09 -4.23 -21.35
N GLU A 185 -3.20 -3.76 -20.79
CA GLU A 185 -3.70 -4.24 -19.51
C GLU A 185 -4.14 -5.71 -19.58
N ALA A 186 -4.86 -6.08 -20.64
CA ALA A 186 -5.23 -7.47 -20.88
C ALA A 186 -4.00 -8.38 -21.03
N HIS A 187 -2.97 -7.92 -21.76
CA HIS A 187 -1.71 -8.65 -21.88
C HIS A 187 -1.00 -8.82 -20.53
N ARG A 188 -0.89 -7.74 -19.74
CA ARG A 188 -0.25 -7.79 -18.40
C ARG A 188 -0.99 -8.74 -17.45
N SER A 189 -2.32 -8.66 -17.43
CA SER A 189 -3.16 -9.55 -16.62
C SER A 189 -2.98 -11.02 -17.02
N ALA A 190 -2.97 -11.31 -18.32
CA ALA A 190 -2.74 -12.67 -18.83
C ALA A 190 -1.34 -13.18 -18.49
N ALA A 191 -0.31 -12.36 -18.63
CA ALA A 191 1.08 -12.71 -18.29
C ALA A 191 1.23 -12.99 -16.77
N THR A 192 0.62 -12.18 -15.92
CA THR A 192 0.62 -12.40 -14.47
C THR A 192 -0.08 -13.71 -14.11
N SER A 193 -1.28 -13.94 -14.67
CA SER A 193 -2.03 -15.19 -14.45
C SER A 193 -1.28 -16.43 -14.93
N LEU A 194 -0.56 -16.33 -16.04
CA LEU A 194 0.29 -17.41 -16.54
C LEU A 194 1.41 -17.72 -15.54
N ALA A 195 2.15 -16.70 -15.10
CA ALA A 195 3.25 -16.87 -14.16
C ALA A 195 2.77 -17.46 -12.80
N GLU A 196 1.59 -17.07 -12.33
CA GLU A 196 0.98 -17.64 -11.12
C GLU A 196 0.63 -19.11 -11.30
N ARG A 197 0.06 -19.48 -12.45
CA ARG A 197 -0.26 -20.88 -12.77
C ARG A 197 0.98 -21.75 -12.90
N GLU A 198 2.03 -21.25 -13.54
CA GLU A 198 3.33 -21.96 -13.67
C GLU A 198 3.94 -22.23 -12.28
N ARG A 199 3.93 -21.25 -11.37
CA ARG A 199 4.37 -21.46 -9.98
C ARG A 199 3.52 -22.48 -9.25
N SER A 200 2.20 -22.38 -9.34
CA SER A 200 1.29 -23.32 -8.70
C SER A 200 1.47 -24.76 -9.21
N LEU A 201 1.76 -24.94 -10.49
CA LEU A 201 2.07 -26.26 -11.05
C LEU A 201 3.39 -26.80 -10.50
N ALA A 202 4.44 -25.99 -10.46
CA ALA A 202 5.73 -26.39 -9.91
C ALA A 202 5.63 -26.77 -8.42
N ASP A 203 4.93 -25.96 -7.63
CA ASP A 203 4.66 -26.25 -6.21
C ASP A 203 3.83 -27.53 -6.04
N GLY A 204 2.85 -27.76 -6.91
CA GLY A 204 2.02 -28.97 -6.92
C GLY A 204 2.83 -30.22 -7.27
N GLU A 205 3.75 -30.14 -8.21
CA GLU A 205 4.66 -31.24 -8.57
C GLU A 205 5.59 -31.61 -7.42
N ALA A 206 6.23 -30.60 -6.80
CA ALA A 206 7.10 -30.81 -5.64
C ALA A 206 6.32 -31.42 -4.46
N HIS A 207 5.10 -30.97 -4.22
CA HIS A 207 4.24 -31.54 -3.17
C HIS A 207 3.84 -32.99 -3.46
N ARG A 208 3.51 -33.31 -4.72
CA ARG A 208 3.21 -34.68 -5.16
C ARG A 208 4.40 -35.61 -4.95
N GLU A 209 5.61 -35.20 -5.36
CA GLU A 209 6.84 -35.96 -5.15
C GLU A 209 7.11 -36.24 -3.66
N ALA A 210 6.93 -35.23 -2.81
CA ALA A 210 7.08 -35.38 -1.36
C ALA A 210 6.05 -36.35 -0.78
N MET A 211 4.81 -36.31 -1.23
CA MET A 211 3.78 -37.23 -0.79
C MET A 211 4.01 -38.66 -1.28
N GLU A 212 4.48 -38.86 -2.52
CA GLU A 212 4.84 -40.16 -3.05
C GLU A 212 6.00 -40.79 -2.27
N LEU A 213 7.00 -39.97 -1.87
CA LEU A 213 8.09 -40.43 -1.03
C LEU A 213 7.59 -40.82 0.36
N ALA A 214 6.80 -39.98 1.00
CA ALA A 214 6.22 -40.28 2.31
C ALA A 214 5.33 -41.53 2.31
N ALA A 215 4.57 -41.75 1.22
CA ALA A 215 3.76 -42.96 1.07
C ALA A 215 4.64 -44.22 0.97
N ARG A 216 5.74 -44.16 0.21
CA ARG A 216 6.72 -45.27 0.13
C ARG A 216 7.32 -45.59 1.49
N ASP A 217 7.77 -44.54 2.22
CA ASP A 217 8.37 -44.70 3.54
C ASP A 217 7.38 -45.36 4.52
N LEU A 218 6.09 -44.99 4.46
CA LEU A 218 5.04 -45.62 5.28
C LEU A 218 4.80 -47.07 4.86
N ASP A 219 4.77 -47.38 3.57
CA ASP A 219 4.60 -48.74 3.07
C ASP A 219 5.80 -49.64 3.44
N GLU A 220 7.04 -49.12 3.34
CA GLU A 220 8.25 -49.83 3.72
C GLU A 220 8.33 -50.07 5.24
N ALA A 221 7.86 -49.14 6.04
CA ALA A 221 7.81 -49.25 7.49
C ALA A 221 6.88 -50.37 7.99
N ARG A 222 5.94 -50.84 7.16
CA ARG A 222 4.97 -51.95 7.50
C ARG A 222 4.36 -51.78 8.85
N LEU A 223 3.89 -50.59 9.16
CA LEU A 223 3.33 -50.27 10.47
C LEU A 223 2.19 -51.20 10.89
N VAL A 224 2.28 -51.69 12.13
CA VAL A 224 1.25 -52.56 12.72
C VAL A 224 0.45 -51.74 13.73
N PRO A 225 -0.89 -51.79 13.71
CA PRO A 225 -1.70 -51.09 14.69
C PRO A 225 -1.33 -51.44 16.15
N GLY A 226 -1.03 -50.42 16.97
CA GLY A 226 -0.64 -50.60 18.38
C GLY A 226 0.86 -50.89 18.61
N GLU A 227 1.68 -50.96 17.54
CA GLU A 227 3.14 -51.18 17.64
C GLU A 227 3.83 -50.06 18.43
N ASP A 228 3.35 -48.85 18.28
CA ASP A 228 3.92 -47.65 18.95
C ASP A 228 3.83 -47.77 20.47
N GLU A 229 2.75 -48.34 20.98
CA GLU A 229 2.57 -48.56 22.42
C GLU A 229 3.52 -49.63 22.93
N THR A 230 3.67 -50.72 22.17
CA THR A 230 4.61 -51.81 22.48
C THR A 230 6.04 -51.32 22.45
N LEU A 231 6.45 -50.58 21.42
CA LEU A 231 7.78 -50.00 21.28
C LEU A 231 8.11 -48.99 22.40
N ARG A 232 7.12 -48.19 22.84
CA ARG A 232 7.31 -47.27 23.97
C ARG A 232 7.56 -48.02 25.28
N LEU A 233 6.83 -49.08 25.53
CA LEU A 233 7.01 -49.92 26.72
C LEU A 233 8.38 -50.60 26.70
N ASP A 234 8.78 -51.14 25.55
CA ASP A 234 10.09 -51.79 25.41
C ASP A 234 11.24 -50.83 25.53
N ALA A 235 11.10 -49.64 24.92
CA ALA A 235 12.10 -48.55 25.08
C ALA A 235 12.24 -48.11 26.55
N ALA A 236 11.12 -47.98 27.25
CA ALA A 236 11.17 -47.67 28.70
C ALA A 236 11.83 -48.79 29.53
N ARG A 237 11.52 -50.07 29.22
CA ARG A 237 12.17 -51.20 29.88
C ARG A 237 13.67 -51.24 29.60
N LEU A 238 14.10 -51.06 28.36
CA LEU A 238 15.48 -51.02 27.96
C LEU A 238 16.20 -49.82 28.60
N GLY A 239 15.59 -48.65 28.62
CA GLY A 239 16.14 -47.44 29.24
C GLY A 239 16.34 -47.57 30.76
N HIS A 240 15.62 -48.48 31.41
CA HIS A 240 15.73 -48.75 32.86
C HIS A 240 16.34 -50.12 33.16
N ALA A 241 16.85 -50.84 32.18
CA ALA A 241 17.35 -52.21 32.31
C ALA A 241 18.41 -52.34 33.43
N ASP A 242 19.39 -51.46 33.50
CA ASP A 242 20.41 -51.50 34.52
C ASP A 242 19.85 -51.24 35.90
N ARG A 243 18.91 -50.32 36.03
CA ARG A 243 18.27 -50.01 37.32
C ARG A 243 17.34 -51.14 37.77
N LEU A 244 16.64 -51.75 36.88
CA LEU A 244 15.82 -52.95 37.17
C LEU A 244 16.70 -54.10 37.63
N ARG A 245 17.83 -54.34 36.97
CA ARG A 245 18.79 -55.36 37.34
C ARG A 245 19.35 -55.11 38.77
N GLU A 246 19.79 -53.86 39.06
CA GLU A 246 20.23 -53.50 40.40
C GLU A 246 19.16 -53.77 41.49
N LEU A 247 17.91 -53.37 41.24
CA LEU A 247 16.81 -53.55 42.19
C LEU A 247 16.49 -55.02 42.42
N VAL A 248 16.52 -55.86 41.37
CA VAL A 248 16.31 -57.29 41.47
C VAL A 248 17.49 -57.95 42.25
N GLU A 249 18.71 -57.62 41.92
CA GLU A 249 19.92 -58.11 42.66
C GLU A 249 19.85 -57.74 44.12
N GLN A 250 19.50 -56.49 44.45
CA GLN A 250 19.28 -56.06 45.85
C GLN A 250 18.19 -56.86 46.56
N ALA A 251 17.05 -57.08 45.90
CA ALA A 251 15.95 -57.87 46.48
C ALA A 251 16.36 -59.31 46.72
N LEU A 252 17.06 -59.94 45.74
CA LEU A 252 17.54 -61.31 45.84
C LEU A 252 18.55 -61.44 46.99
N GLY A 253 19.49 -60.53 47.10
CA GLY A 253 20.47 -60.48 48.18
C GLY A 253 19.84 -60.41 49.56
N ARG A 254 18.77 -59.62 49.73
CA ARG A 254 18.02 -59.51 50.99
C ARG A 254 17.20 -60.78 51.30
N LEU A 255 16.77 -61.50 50.28
CA LEU A 255 15.94 -62.70 50.48
C LEU A 255 16.74 -63.98 50.69
N SER A 256 17.84 -64.16 49.95
CA SER A 256 18.53 -65.44 49.87
C SER A 256 20.05 -65.40 50.10
N GLU A 257 20.70 -64.26 49.98
CA GLU A 257 22.15 -64.17 49.99
C GLU A 257 22.66 -63.23 51.11
N GLY A 258 23.59 -63.68 51.95
CA GLY A 258 24.28 -62.88 52.94
C GLY A 258 23.85 -63.15 54.39
N ASP A 259 24.68 -62.67 55.30
CA ASP A 259 24.42 -62.74 56.78
C ASP A 259 23.19 -61.85 57.12
N GLY A 260 22.11 -62.47 57.52
CA GLY A 260 20.83 -61.83 57.81
C GLY A 260 19.83 -61.90 56.66
N ALA A 261 20.02 -62.72 55.64
CA ALA A 261 18.99 -62.97 54.60
C ALA A 261 17.70 -63.52 55.19
N ALA A 262 16.56 -63.05 54.67
CA ALA A 262 15.26 -63.46 55.22
C ALA A 262 15.07 -64.99 55.31
N ALA A 263 15.55 -65.73 54.31
CA ALA A 263 15.55 -67.19 54.32
C ALA A 263 16.42 -67.76 55.46
N GLY A 264 17.55 -67.20 55.73
CA GLY A 264 18.42 -67.58 56.86
C GLY A 264 17.77 -67.26 58.19
N SER A 265 17.23 -66.08 58.33
CA SER A 265 16.53 -65.63 59.57
C SER A 265 15.26 -66.44 59.81
N ILE A 266 14.51 -66.81 58.80
CA ILE A 266 13.35 -67.72 58.95
C ILE A 266 13.78 -69.13 59.33
N ALA A 267 14.86 -69.63 58.73
CA ALA A 267 15.38 -70.96 59.08
C ALA A 267 15.93 -70.99 60.51
N GLU A 268 16.54 -69.89 60.97
CA GLU A 268 17.02 -69.75 62.33
C GLU A 268 15.86 -69.59 63.33
N ALA A 269 14.86 -68.81 63.01
CA ALA A 269 13.62 -68.70 63.81
C ALA A 269 12.92 -70.05 63.91
N ALA A 270 12.79 -70.78 62.79
CA ALA A 270 12.20 -72.14 62.84
C ALA A 270 13.01 -73.11 63.70
N ARG A 271 14.34 -73.05 63.61
CA ARG A 271 15.19 -73.89 64.48
C ARG A 271 14.98 -73.53 65.96
N THR A 272 14.96 -72.25 66.28
CA THR A 272 14.73 -71.77 67.66
C THR A 272 13.37 -72.17 68.18
N LEU A 273 12.35 -72.06 67.37
CA LEU A 273 10.98 -72.52 67.66
C LEU A 273 10.94 -74.03 67.88
N GLY A 274 11.59 -74.81 67.01
CA GLY A 274 11.74 -76.23 67.16
C GLY A 274 12.49 -76.62 68.49
N GLN A 275 13.48 -75.84 68.89
CA GLN A 275 14.11 -76.03 70.17
C GLN A 275 13.18 -75.68 71.37
N ALA A 276 12.39 -74.63 71.23
CA ALA A 276 11.37 -74.24 72.20
C ALA A 276 10.30 -75.30 72.35
N ALA A 277 9.79 -75.85 71.26
CA ALA A 277 8.82 -76.97 71.26
C ALA A 277 9.38 -78.25 71.88
N ALA A 278 10.68 -78.47 71.74
CA ALA A 278 11.30 -79.62 72.44
C ALA A 278 11.36 -79.45 73.96
N LEU A 279 11.31 -78.18 74.44
CA LEU A 279 11.28 -77.87 75.89
C LEU A 279 9.85 -77.82 76.48
N ASP A 280 8.89 -77.36 75.65
CA ASP A 280 7.46 -77.34 76.02
C ASP A 280 6.60 -77.88 74.88
N PRO A 281 6.06 -79.11 74.93
CA PRO A 281 5.23 -79.74 73.90
C PRO A 281 3.95 -78.96 73.59
N ALA A 282 3.55 -78.01 74.40
CA ALA A 282 2.38 -77.17 74.11
C ALA A 282 2.66 -76.10 73.08
N LEU A 283 3.93 -75.93 72.62
CA LEU A 283 4.35 -74.99 71.56
C LEU A 283 4.52 -75.62 70.17
N ASP A 284 4.17 -76.87 69.98
CA ASP A 284 4.31 -77.55 68.74
C ASP A 284 3.17 -77.22 67.75
#